data_f0a03f7ab1ccedc3754deb63680bc87a
#
_entry.id   f0a03f7ab1ccedc3754deb63680bc87a
#
_cell.length_a   1.000
_cell.length_b   1.000
_cell.length_c   1.000
_cell.angle_alpha   90.00
_cell.angle_beta   90.00
_cell.angle_gamma   90.00
#
_symmetry.space_group_name_H-M   'P 1'
#
loop_
_entity.id
_entity.type
_entity.pdbx_description
1 polymer ?
#
loop_
_entity_poly.entity_id
_entity_poly.type
_entity_poly.pdbx_seq_one_letter_code
_entity_poly.pdbx_strand_id
1 'polypeptide(L)'
;AVVTYARHLQNLDEGSGLPTAITRALQEQDIQFVNTGMDDGWDSCYPGRKFTPIYNENLAYYDSTVAVGTQSYHPVIYELPVDTDGDGGLFESFRGTLRNIRLCGAQISAGGNAGGLAGSLRGGTTIEGCQVYLSPTRDKLSSKSEQDIWISGATAGGLVGRCGYDLTVRNSFASSVLEGGRYAGGLVGYISGTRTVYVEHSYADCYLYASGTTGGLIGSCIGTADITLRDCYTAGFQEADV
;
A
#
# COMPACT_ATOMS: atom_id res chain seq x y z
N ALA A 1 7.31 -16.94 7.97
CA ALA A 1 7.89 -16.02 8.95
C ALA A 1 6.78 -15.45 9.83
N VAL A 2 7.11 -15.09 11.05
CA VAL A 2 6.24 -14.36 11.98
C VAL A 2 6.79 -12.96 12.14
N VAL A 3 5.92 -11.95 12.01
CA VAL A 3 6.26 -10.53 12.05
C VAL A 3 5.59 -9.91 13.27
N THR A 4 6.39 -9.48 14.24
CA THR A 4 5.92 -8.88 15.50
C THR A 4 6.50 -7.48 15.74
N TYR A 5 7.55 -7.10 15.01
CA TYR A 5 8.23 -5.81 15.14
C TYR A 5 8.64 -5.27 13.77
N ALA A 6 8.89 -3.97 13.69
CA ALA A 6 9.33 -3.28 12.46
C ALA A 6 10.58 -3.92 11.84
N ARG A 7 11.55 -4.33 12.69
CA ARG A 7 12.74 -5.06 12.23
C ARG A 7 12.41 -6.41 11.59
N HIS A 8 11.44 -7.17 12.12
CA HIS A 8 11.00 -8.42 11.51
C HIS A 8 10.35 -8.16 10.15
N LEU A 9 9.60 -7.06 10.02
CA LEU A 9 9.02 -6.66 8.75
C LEU A 9 10.12 -6.35 7.72
N GLN A 10 11.13 -5.55 8.09
CA GLN A 10 12.26 -5.23 7.22
C GLN A 10 13.08 -6.48 6.83
N ASN A 11 13.16 -7.47 7.70
CA ASN A 11 13.88 -8.72 7.44
C ASN A 11 13.18 -9.63 6.41
N LEU A 12 11.99 -9.32 5.97
CA LEU A 12 11.35 -10.02 4.84
C LEU A 12 11.98 -9.64 3.49
N ASP A 13 12.72 -8.54 3.44
CA ASP A 13 13.44 -8.11 2.24
C ASP A 13 14.63 -9.04 1.93
N GLU A 14 14.87 -9.34 0.66
CA GLU A 14 16.00 -10.18 0.22
C GLU A 14 17.36 -9.56 0.54
N GLY A 15 17.44 -8.23 0.54
CA GLY A 15 18.62 -7.47 0.91
C GLY A 15 19.00 -7.56 2.39
N SER A 16 18.15 -8.13 3.24
CA SER A 16 18.39 -8.27 4.70
C SER A 16 19.49 -9.27 5.07
N GLY A 17 19.92 -10.12 4.14
CA GLY A 17 20.91 -11.20 4.38
C GLY A 17 20.35 -12.41 5.14
N LEU A 18 19.03 -12.45 5.40
CA LEU A 18 18.35 -13.60 5.96
C LEU A 18 17.94 -14.60 4.87
N PRO A 19 17.57 -15.86 5.23
CA PRO A 19 17.20 -16.88 4.23
C PRO A 19 16.10 -16.37 3.30
N THR A 20 16.35 -16.39 1.99
CA THR A 20 15.44 -15.94 0.93
C THR A 20 14.24 -16.86 0.71
N ALA A 21 14.18 -18.01 1.37
CA ALA A 21 13.11 -19.01 1.20
C ALA A 21 11.81 -18.71 1.96
N ILE A 22 11.57 -17.44 2.35
CA ILE A 22 10.32 -17.05 3.01
C ILE A 22 9.22 -16.93 1.97
N THR A 23 8.30 -17.89 1.95
CA THR A 23 7.13 -17.88 1.04
C THR A 23 5.87 -17.31 1.67
N ARG A 24 5.81 -17.27 3.01
CA ARG A 24 4.67 -16.78 3.78
C ARG A 24 5.13 -15.98 4.99
N ALA A 25 4.45 -14.87 5.26
CA ALA A 25 4.62 -14.08 6.46
C ALA A 25 3.26 -13.84 7.15
N LEU A 26 3.26 -13.86 8.48
CA LEU A 26 2.11 -13.60 9.32
C LEU A 26 2.47 -12.47 10.28
N GLN A 27 1.67 -11.42 10.31
CA GLN A 27 1.81 -10.34 11.29
C GLN A 27 0.93 -10.65 12.50
N GLU A 28 1.54 -10.67 13.68
CA GLU A 28 0.86 -11.05 14.91
C GLU A 28 0.64 -9.88 15.89
N GLN A 29 1.32 -8.74 15.69
CA GLN A 29 1.21 -7.57 16.55
C GLN A 29 1.18 -6.27 15.75
N ASP A 30 0.68 -5.21 16.38
CA ASP A 30 0.81 -3.85 15.86
C ASP A 30 2.29 -3.47 15.72
N ILE A 31 2.60 -2.75 14.66
CA ILE A 31 3.96 -2.27 14.36
C ILE A 31 3.91 -0.75 14.29
N GLN A 32 4.77 -0.07 15.06
CA GLN A 32 4.87 1.39 15.04
C GLN A 32 6.26 1.82 14.57
N PHE A 33 6.30 2.81 13.69
CA PHE A 33 7.54 3.41 13.19
C PHE A 33 7.88 4.76 13.85
N VAL A 34 6.90 5.40 14.50
CA VAL A 34 7.12 6.64 15.26
C VAL A 34 7.46 6.30 16.71
N ASN A 35 8.45 6.97 17.25
CA ASN A 35 8.87 6.83 18.66
C ASN A 35 7.79 7.37 19.59
N THR A 36 6.90 6.49 20.06
CA THR A 36 5.88 6.80 21.07
C THR A 36 6.37 6.56 22.50
N GLY A 37 7.68 6.32 22.69
CA GLY A 37 8.23 5.87 23.96
C GLY A 37 8.05 4.36 24.20
N MET A 38 7.39 3.64 23.31
CA MET A 38 7.40 2.18 23.26
C MET A 38 8.50 1.79 22.28
N ASP A 39 9.61 1.33 22.80
CA ASP A 39 10.77 0.92 22.01
C ASP A 39 10.45 -0.39 21.28
N ASP A 40 9.94 -0.30 20.05
CA ASP A 40 9.82 -1.44 19.12
C ASP A 40 11.17 -1.78 18.49
N GLY A 41 12.22 -1.08 18.90
CA GLY A 41 13.60 -1.26 18.45
C GLY A 41 13.91 -0.64 17.10
N TRP A 42 12.94 0.02 16.40
CA TRP A 42 13.22 0.65 15.11
C TRP A 42 14.14 1.87 15.28
N ASP A 43 13.74 2.84 16.09
CA ASP A 43 14.52 4.07 16.28
C ASP A 43 15.86 3.83 17.00
N SER A 44 15.92 2.86 17.93
CA SER A 44 17.16 2.50 18.60
C SER A 44 18.14 1.78 17.69
N CYS A 45 17.64 0.95 16.75
CA CYS A 45 18.47 0.21 15.80
C CYS A 45 18.71 0.96 14.48
N TYR A 46 17.79 1.86 14.10
CA TYR A 46 17.80 2.56 12.80
C TYR A 46 17.43 4.04 12.93
N PRO A 47 18.12 4.85 13.76
CA PRO A 47 17.76 6.24 13.99
C PRO A 47 17.78 7.04 12.68
N GLY A 48 16.64 7.67 12.35
CA GLY A 48 16.50 8.50 11.15
C GLY A 48 16.52 7.74 9.84
N ARG A 49 16.46 6.41 9.83
CA ARG A 49 16.36 5.63 8.59
C ARG A 49 14.90 5.45 8.17
N LYS A 50 14.69 5.56 6.86
CA LYS A 50 13.42 5.21 6.24
C LYS A 50 13.30 3.69 6.11
N PHE A 51 12.06 3.21 6.06
CA PHE A 51 11.78 1.81 5.75
C PHE A 51 12.08 1.55 4.27
N THR A 52 12.82 0.50 3.99
CA THR A 52 13.06 0.06 2.62
C THR A 52 11.89 -0.82 2.19
N PRO A 53 11.17 -0.50 1.09
CA PRO A 53 10.10 -1.35 0.59
C PRO A 53 10.56 -2.79 0.41
N ILE A 54 9.76 -3.75 0.85
CA ILE A 54 10.11 -5.16 0.82
C ILE A 54 10.14 -5.65 -0.63
N TYR A 55 11.29 -6.17 -1.07
CA TYR A 55 11.42 -6.99 -2.27
C TYR A 55 11.82 -8.40 -1.88
N ASN A 56 10.95 -9.37 -2.14
CA ASN A 56 11.26 -10.79 -1.93
C ASN A 56 10.52 -11.63 -2.97
N GLU A 57 11.26 -12.19 -3.93
CA GLU A 57 10.67 -12.94 -5.05
C GLU A 57 9.94 -14.21 -4.61
N ASN A 58 10.27 -14.78 -3.46
CA ASN A 58 9.68 -15.99 -2.92
C ASN A 58 8.45 -15.73 -2.07
N LEU A 59 8.33 -14.51 -1.48
CA LEU A 59 7.19 -14.16 -0.64
C LEU A 59 5.93 -13.98 -1.50
N ALA A 60 4.98 -14.89 -1.33
CA ALA A 60 3.73 -14.92 -2.08
C ALA A 60 2.46 -14.88 -1.21
N TYR A 61 2.63 -14.76 0.11
CA TYR A 61 1.51 -14.66 1.05
C TYR A 61 1.89 -13.83 2.27
N TYR A 62 1.11 -12.78 2.54
CA TYR A 62 1.21 -11.99 3.76
C TYR A 62 -0.19 -11.79 4.36
N ASP A 63 -0.34 -12.10 5.65
CA ASP A 63 -1.61 -12.01 6.35
C ASP A 63 -1.42 -11.37 7.72
N SER A 64 -2.31 -10.44 8.07
CA SER A 64 -2.37 -9.79 9.37
C SER A 64 -3.62 -10.26 10.14
N THR A 65 -3.77 -11.57 10.31
CA THR A 65 -4.88 -12.16 11.06
C THR A 65 -4.38 -12.93 12.27
N VAL A 66 -4.81 -12.51 13.44
CA VAL A 66 -4.55 -13.21 14.72
C VAL A 66 -5.84 -13.75 15.28
N ALA A 67 -5.88 -15.05 15.51
CA ALA A 67 -7.03 -15.70 16.16
C ALA A 67 -6.97 -15.49 17.68
N VAL A 68 -8.02 -14.94 18.27
CA VAL A 68 -8.18 -14.75 19.72
C VAL A 68 -9.48 -15.41 20.14
N GLY A 69 -9.41 -16.67 20.55
CA GLY A 69 -10.59 -17.48 20.84
C GLY A 69 -11.44 -17.70 19.58
N THR A 70 -12.69 -17.24 19.60
CA THR A 70 -13.62 -17.30 18.45
C THR A 70 -13.60 -16.04 17.59
N GLN A 71 -12.78 -15.03 17.94
CA GLN A 71 -12.67 -13.77 17.22
C GLN A 71 -11.33 -13.68 16.47
N SER A 72 -11.27 -12.81 15.49
CA SER A 72 -10.03 -12.45 14.82
C SER A 72 -9.68 -10.99 15.11
N TYR A 73 -8.41 -10.74 15.35
CA TYR A 73 -7.80 -9.41 15.44
C TYR A 73 -6.92 -9.20 14.20
N HIS A 74 -6.88 -7.96 13.71
CA HIS A 74 -6.05 -7.60 12.57
C HIS A 74 -5.07 -6.50 13.00
N PRO A 75 -3.80 -6.86 13.25
CA PRO A 75 -2.76 -5.91 13.63
C PRO A 75 -2.56 -4.80 12.61
N VAL A 76 -2.18 -3.63 13.11
CA VAL A 76 -1.98 -2.41 12.31
C VAL A 76 -0.49 -2.10 12.19
N ILE A 77 -0.07 -1.60 11.04
CA ILE A 77 1.24 -0.98 10.82
C ILE A 77 1.01 0.53 10.82
N TYR A 78 1.62 1.23 11.80
CA TYR A 78 1.47 2.67 11.98
C TYR A 78 2.67 3.44 11.44
N GLU A 79 2.39 4.56 10.76
CA GLU A 79 3.34 5.59 10.37
C GLU A 79 4.54 5.02 9.56
N LEU A 80 4.28 4.08 8.64
CA LEU A 80 5.30 3.47 7.78
C LEU A 80 6.03 4.54 6.95
N PRO A 81 7.34 4.78 7.16
CA PRO A 81 8.07 5.85 6.49
C PRO A 81 8.87 5.32 5.30
N VAL A 82 8.37 5.44 4.10
CA VAL A 82 9.07 5.04 2.86
C VAL A 82 9.56 6.27 2.12
N ASP A 83 10.83 6.24 1.70
CA ASP A 83 11.44 7.23 0.82
C ASP A 83 12.46 6.52 -0.07
N THR A 84 12.16 6.41 -1.37
CA THR A 84 12.92 5.60 -2.33
C THR A 84 12.92 6.19 -3.72
N ASP A 85 14.01 6.00 -4.46
CA ASP A 85 14.09 6.39 -5.89
C ASP A 85 13.36 5.40 -6.81
N GLY A 86 13.06 4.19 -6.31
CA GLY A 86 12.35 3.13 -7.02
C GLY A 86 10.85 3.13 -6.78
N ASP A 87 10.23 1.96 -6.91
CA ASP A 87 8.83 1.73 -6.56
C ASP A 87 8.66 1.67 -5.03
N GLY A 88 7.62 2.29 -4.49
CA GLY A 88 7.41 2.47 -3.06
C GLY A 88 6.07 1.96 -2.56
N GLY A 89 6.10 1.39 -1.34
CA GLY A 89 4.95 0.84 -0.61
C GLY A 89 5.43 0.02 0.58
N LEU A 90 4.54 -0.73 1.21
CA LEU A 90 4.96 -1.79 2.13
C LEU A 90 5.86 -2.78 1.36
N PHE A 91 5.49 -3.09 0.12
CA PHE A 91 6.28 -3.86 -0.83
C PHE A 91 6.72 -2.97 -2.00
N GLU A 92 7.99 -3.11 -2.44
CA GLU A 92 8.45 -2.52 -3.70
C GLU A 92 7.65 -3.12 -4.85
N SER A 93 7.64 -4.45 -4.93
CA SER A 93 6.78 -5.18 -5.85
C SER A 93 6.27 -6.48 -5.22
N PHE A 94 5.06 -6.90 -5.61
CA PHE A 94 4.43 -8.07 -5.01
C PHE A 94 3.73 -8.96 -6.04
N ARG A 95 3.61 -10.25 -5.71
CA ARG A 95 2.74 -11.24 -6.36
C ARG A 95 2.16 -12.18 -5.31
N GLY A 96 0.93 -12.66 -5.51
CA GLY A 96 0.29 -13.63 -4.61
C GLY A 96 -0.82 -13.02 -3.78
N THR A 97 -0.88 -13.28 -2.48
CA THR A 97 -2.00 -12.85 -1.63
C THR A 97 -1.55 -11.92 -0.51
N LEU A 98 -2.19 -10.73 -0.46
CA LEU A 98 -2.12 -9.78 0.65
C LEU A 98 -3.47 -9.81 1.37
N ARG A 99 -3.46 -10.10 2.66
CA ARG A 99 -4.69 -10.30 3.40
C ARG A 99 -4.70 -9.54 4.72
N ASN A 100 -5.82 -8.85 4.97
CA ASN A 100 -6.13 -8.17 6.24
C ASN A 100 -5.06 -7.17 6.72
N ILE A 101 -4.23 -6.65 5.81
CA ILE A 101 -3.19 -5.67 6.13
C ILE A 101 -3.84 -4.33 6.41
N ARG A 102 -3.45 -3.70 7.51
CA ARG A 102 -3.89 -2.36 7.89
C ARG A 102 -2.70 -1.43 7.99
N LEU A 103 -2.66 -0.42 7.13
CA LEU A 103 -1.67 0.66 7.19
C LEU A 103 -2.37 1.93 7.64
N CYS A 104 -1.91 2.49 8.77
CA CYS A 104 -2.42 3.72 9.33
C CYS A 104 -1.33 4.80 9.29
N GLY A 105 -1.58 5.90 8.61
CA GLY A 105 -0.66 7.04 8.57
C GLY A 105 0.64 6.80 7.78
N ALA A 106 0.66 5.85 6.84
CA ALA A 106 1.85 5.59 6.03
C ALA A 106 2.24 6.81 5.18
N GLN A 107 3.52 7.14 5.16
CA GLN A 107 4.12 8.21 4.36
C GLN A 107 5.06 7.59 3.33
N ILE A 108 4.64 7.61 2.06
CA ILE A 108 5.35 6.94 0.97
C ILE A 108 5.72 7.96 -0.10
N SER A 109 7.02 8.20 -0.26
CA SER A 109 7.60 8.98 -1.34
C SER A 109 8.43 8.06 -2.23
N ALA A 110 8.08 7.97 -3.51
CA ALA A 110 8.72 7.08 -4.47
C ALA A 110 9.07 7.82 -5.77
N GLY A 111 10.27 7.60 -6.29
CA GLY A 111 10.63 8.09 -7.62
C GLY A 111 9.91 7.35 -8.74
N GLY A 112 9.54 6.09 -8.49
CA GLY A 112 8.77 5.22 -9.37
C GLY A 112 7.27 5.21 -9.06
N ASN A 113 6.67 4.03 -9.06
CA ASN A 113 5.26 3.87 -8.73
C ASN A 113 5.07 3.80 -7.21
N ALA A 114 4.06 4.45 -6.67
CA ALA A 114 3.74 4.47 -5.26
C ALA A 114 2.38 3.82 -4.97
N GLY A 115 2.33 2.93 -3.99
CA GLY A 115 1.09 2.34 -3.51
C GLY A 115 1.18 2.02 -2.03
N GLY A 116 0.10 2.15 -1.28
CA GLY A 116 0.12 1.84 0.15
C GLY A 116 0.65 0.44 0.43
N LEU A 117 0.13 -0.57 -0.28
CA LEU A 117 0.57 -1.95 -0.13
C LEU A 117 1.75 -2.28 -1.05
N ALA A 118 1.69 -1.91 -2.33
CA ALA A 118 2.74 -2.22 -3.28
C ALA A 118 2.94 -1.12 -4.31
N GLY A 119 4.19 -0.75 -4.58
CA GLY A 119 4.52 0.17 -5.67
C GLY A 119 4.13 -0.43 -7.02
N SER A 120 4.47 -1.70 -7.26
CA SER A 120 4.08 -2.41 -8.48
C SER A 120 3.68 -3.87 -8.21
N LEU A 121 2.99 -4.48 -9.18
CA LEU A 121 2.74 -5.92 -9.17
C LEU A 121 3.65 -6.62 -10.18
N ARG A 122 4.25 -7.77 -9.77
CA ARG A 122 5.13 -8.61 -10.59
C ARG A 122 4.53 -9.97 -10.94
N GLY A 123 3.25 -10.17 -10.65
CA GLY A 123 2.48 -11.38 -10.95
C GLY A 123 1.03 -11.23 -10.53
N GLY A 124 0.19 -12.23 -10.81
CA GLY A 124 -1.19 -12.25 -10.38
C GLY A 124 -1.31 -12.06 -8.87
N THR A 125 -2.18 -11.15 -8.45
CA THR A 125 -2.28 -10.72 -7.06
C THR A 125 -3.72 -10.67 -6.57
N THR A 126 -3.94 -11.14 -5.35
CA THR A 126 -5.20 -10.98 -4.60
C THR A 126 -4.95 -10.10 -3.38
N ILE A 127 -5.77 -9.06 -3.25
CA ILE A 127 -5.80 -8.14 -2.09
C ILE A 127 -7.16 -8.31 -1.44
N GLU A 128 -7.19 -8.78 -0.20
CA GLU A 128 -8.42 -9.08 0.52
C GLU A 128 -8.40 -8.50 1.93
N GLY A 129 -9.45 -7.75 2.30
CA GLY A 129 -9.60 -7.18 3.63
C GLY A 129 -8.55 -6.13 4.02
N CYS A 130 -7.83 -5.58 3.04
CA CYS A 130 -6.74 -4.65 3.29
C CYS A 130 -7.24 -3.20 3.39
N GLN A 131 -6.57 -2.41 4.23
CA GLN A 131 -6.96 -1.05 4.54
C GLN A 131 -5.73 -0.15 4.57
N VAL A 132 -5.79 0.95 3.84
CA VAL A 132 -4.78 2.02 3.89
C VAL A 132 -5.51 3.31 4.24
N TYR A 133 -5.19 3.91 5.39
CA TYR A 133 -5.96 5.05 5.89
C TYR A 133 -5.09 6.04 6.69
N LEU A 134 -5.60 7.25 6.81
CA LEU A 134 -4.96 8.33 7.55
C LEU A 134 -4.95 8.04 9.05
N SER A 135 -3.96 8.57 9.75
CA SER A 135 -3.92 8.53 11.20
C SER A 135 -5.10 9.34 11.78
N PRO A 136 -5.86 8.80 12.75
CA PRO A 136 -6.97 9.50 13.37
C PRO A 136 -6.54 10.75 14.15
N THR A 137 -5.25 10.93 14.42
CA THR A 137 -4.70 12.13 15.07
C THR A 137 -4.56 13.33 14.12
N ARG A 138 -4.75 13.12 12.81
CA ARG A 138 -4.75 14.16 11.79
C ARG A 138 -6.16 14.35 11.26
N ASP A 139 -6.90 15.22 11.94
CA ASP A 139 -8.25 15.63 11.54
C ASP A 139 -8.21 16.43 10.22
N LYS A 140 -8.91 15.88 9.22
CA LYS A 140 -9.39 16.51 7.99
C LYS A 140 -8.41 16.65 6.84
N LEU A 141 -8.74 15.92 5.81
CA LEU A 141 -8.46 16.19 4.40
C LEU A 141 -9.12 17.53 3.98
N SER A 142 -8.60 18.68 4.43
CA SER A 142 -9.29 19.97 4.21
C SER A 142 -8.58 20.92 3.25
N SER A 143 -7.34 20.66 2.90
CA SER A 143 -6.60 21.44 1.89
C SER A 143 -5.29 20.76 1.53
N LYS A 144 -4.81 20.97 0.29
CA LYS A 144 -3.48 20.56 -0.14
C LYS A 144 -2.44 21.40 0.60
N SER A 145 -1.81 20.87 1.63
CA SER A 145 -0.50 21.34 2.05
C SER A 145 0.53 20.26 1.66
N GLU A 146 1.74 20.64 1.29
CA GLU A 146 2.82 19.68 0.94
C GLU A 146 3.11 18.69 2.08
N GLN A 147 2.67 18.98 3.29
CA GLN A 147 2.78 18.12 4.47
C GLN A 147 1.67 17.06 4.57
N ASP A 148 0.64 17.14 3.71
CA ASP A 148 -0.52 16.25 3.74
C ASP A 148 -0.49 15.20 2.62
N ILE A 149 0.54 15.18 1.79
CA ILE A 149 0.72 14.16 0.76
C ILE A 149 1.32 12.92 1.43
N TRP A 150 0.58 11.82 1.36
CA TRP A 150 0.93 10.59 2.07
C TRP A 150 1.50 9.52 1.16
N ILE A 151 1.02 9.49 -0.09
CA ILE A 151 1.52 8.55 -1.09
C ILE A 151 1.82 9.34 -2.35
N SER A 152 3.10 9.48 -2.70
CA SER A 152 3.54 10.20 -3.90
C SER A 152 4.49 9.36 -4.75
N GLY A 153 4.36 9.50 -6.08
CA GLY A 153 5.21 8.81 -7.04
C GLY A 153 4.92 9.23 -8.48
N ALA A 154 5.67 8.72 -9.43
CA ALA A 154 5.36 8.93 -10.86
C ALA A 154 3.93 8.46 -11.20
N THR A 155 3.48 7.43 -10.50
CA THR A 155 2.09 6.95 -10.49
C THR A 155 1.70 6.63 -9.05
N ALA A 156 0.56 7.09 -8.57
CA ALA A 156 0.11 6.86 -7.21
C ALA A 156 -1.22 6.10 -7.15
N GLY A 157 -1.29 5.11 -6.27
CA GLY A 157 -2.51 4.36 -5.96
C GLY A 157 -2.65 4.09 -4.46
N GLY A 158 -3.85 4.16 -3.92
CA GLY A 158 -4.07 3.95 -2.50
C GLY A 158 -3.66 2.57 -2.01
N LEU A 159 -3.84 1.53 -2.85
CA LEU A 159 -3.37 0.18 -2.58
C LEU A 159 -2.17 -0.19 -3.45
N VAL A 160 -2.25 0.05 -4.76
CA VAL A 160 -1.24 -0.37 -5.74
C VAL A 160 -0.92 0.78 -6.69
N GLY A 161 0.36 1.13 -6.83
CA GLY A 161 0.80 2.15 -7.80
C GLY A 161 0.59 1.68 -9.23
N ARG A 162 1.22 0.57 -9.63
CA ARG A 162 1.13 0.01 -10.98
C ARG A 162 0.72 -1.46 -10.99
N CYS A 163 -0.27 -1.75 -11.80
CA CYS A 163 -0.73 -3.11 -12.08
C CYS A 163 -0.44 -3.49 -13.52
N GLY A 164 0.48 -4.44 -13.74
CA GLY A 164 0.81 -5.02 -15.04
C GLY A 164 0.40 -6.49 -15.16
N TYR A 165 -0.38 -7.01 -14.23
CA TYR A 165 -0.80 -8.41 -14.12
C TYR A 165 -2.26 -8.51 -13.68
N ASP A 166 -2.81 -9.70 -13.63
CA ASP A 166 -4.17 -9.92 -13.13
C ASP A 166 -4.26 -9.53 -11.65
N LEU A 167 -5.35 -8.85 -11.29
CA LEU A 167 -5.57 -8.31 -9.96
C LEU A 167 -6.99 -8.59 -9.49
N THR A 168 -7.11 -9.11 -8.27
CA THR A 168 -8.39 -9.19 -7.55
C THR A 168 -8.29 -8.37 -6.28
N VAL A 169 -9.21 -7.41 -6.09
CA VAL A 169 -9.34 -6.62 -4.86
C VAL A 169 -10.72 -6.87 -4.27
N ARG A 170 -10.77 -7.29 -3.00
CA ARG A 170 -12.03 -7.55 -2.29
C ARG A 170 -12.02 -6.97 -0.89
N ASN A 171 -13.16 -6.45 -0.46
CA ASN A 171 -13.38 -6.00 0.91
C ASN A 171 -12.26 -5.05 1.41
N SER A 172 -11.73 -4.23 0.52
CA SER A 172 -10.54 -3.42 0.77
C SER A 172 -10.81 -1.94 0.51
N PHE A 173 -10.09 -1.07 1.21
CA PHE A 173 -10.26 0.35 0.98
C PHE A 173 -8.97 1.16 1.11
N ALA A 174 -8.98 2.36 0.52
CA ALA A 174 -7.99 3.39 0.75
C ALA A 174 -8.66 4.72 1.07
N SER A 175 -8.09 5.41 2.07
CA SER A 175 -8.44 6.79 2.44
C SER A 175 -7.14 7.54 2.67
N SER A 176 -6.71 8.34 1.69
CA SER A 176 -5.39 8.97 1.72
C SER A 176 -5.31 10.18 0.77
N VAL A 177 -4.24 10.95 0.88
CA VAL A 177 -3.87 11.96 -0.10
C VAL A 177 -2.82 11.37 -1.03
N LEU A 178 -3.13 11.33 -2.32
CA LEU A 178 -2.33 10.69 -3.35
C LEU A 178 -1.85 11.73 -4.36
N GLU A 179 -0.55 11.75 -4.65
CA GLU A 179 0.02 12.58 -5.71
C GLU A 179 0.73 11.71 -6.75
N GLY A 180 0.16 11.63 -7.94
CA GLY A 180 0.77 10.98 -9.10
C GLY A 180 1.43 12.01 -10.01
N GLY A 181 2.70 11.83 -10.35
CA GLY A 181 3.34 12.66 -11.36
C GLY A 181 2.61 12.57 -12.70
N ARG A 182 2.03 11.44 -13.03
CA ARG A 182 1.27 11.20 -14.27
C ARG A 182 -0.13 10.65 -14.05
N TYR A 183 -0.28 9.70 -13.13
CA TYR A 183 -1.57 9.05 -12.86
C TYR A 183 -1.81 8.92 -11.37
N ALA A 184 -3.04 9.20 -10.92
CA ALA A 184 -3.45 8.93 -9.55
C ALA A 184 -4.80 8.21 -9.52
N GLY A 185 -4.90 7.11 -8.77
CA GLY A 185 -6.12 6.35 -8.60
C GLY A 185 -6.36 5.95 -7.15
N GLY A 186 -7.59 6.05 -6.69
CA GLY A 186 -7.93 5.81 -5.28
C GLY A 186 -7.55 4.42 -4.78
N LEU A 187 -7.63 3.39 -5.61
CA LEU A 187 -7.14 2.04 -5.28
C LEU A 187 -5.91 1.68 -6.13
N VAL A 188 -5.96 1.90 -7.45
CA VAL A 188 -4.91 1.52 -8.39
C VAL A 188 -4.53 2.72 -9.25
N GLY A 189 -3.27 3.14 -9.21
CA GLY A 189 -2.81 4.29 -9.99
C GLY A 189 -2.85 4.04 -11.49
N TYR A 190 -2.30 2.92 -11.95
CA TYR A 190 -2.16 2.63 -13.37
C TYR A 190 -2.27 1.14 -13.69
N ILE A 191 -3.05 0.80 -14.71
CA ILE A 191 -3.15 -0.56 -15.26
C ILE A 191 -2.56 -0.58 -16.67
N SER A 192 -1.72 -1.58 -16.96
CA SER A 192 -1.09 -1.73 -18.27
C SER A 192 -1.25 -3.14 -18.86
N GLY A 193 -1.47 -3.19 -20.18
CA GLY A 193 -1.54 -4.42 -20.96
C GLY A 193 -2.92 -5.09 -20.95
N THR A 194 -2.97 -6.33 -21.43
CA THR A 194 -4.18 -7.17 -21.45
C THR A 194 -4.27 -7.95 -20.14
N ARG A 195 -5.11 -7.52 -19.21
CA ARG A 195 -5.21 -8.06 -17.86
C ARG A 195 -6.65 -8.21 -17.43
N THR A 196 -6.91 -9.13 -16.53
CA THR A 196 -8.18 -9.24 -15.82
C THR A 196 -8.06 -8.54 -14.46
N VAL A 197 -8.85 -7.51 -14.24
CA VAL A 197 -8.91 -6.77 -12.99
C VAL A 197 -10.31 -6.84 -12.41
N TYR A 198 -10.42 -7.43 -11.24
CA TYR A 198 -11.68 -7.60 -10.54
C TYR A 198 -11.64 -6.87 -9.21
N VAL A 199 -12.56 -5.91 -9.02
CA VAL A 199 -12.68 -5.14 -7.77
C VAL A 199 -14.10 -5.30 -7.23
N GLU A 200 -14.23 -5.78 -6.02
CA GLU A 200 -15.52 -6.08 -5.40
C GLU A 200 -15.57 -5.60 -3.95
N HIS A 201 -16.73 -5.05 -3.53
CA HIS A 201 -16.98 -4.55 -2.18
C HIS A 201 -15.85 -3.67 -1.64
N SER A 202 -15.32 -2.80 -2.48
CA SER A 202 -14.14 -1.99 -2.19
C SER A 202 -14.38 -0.54 -2.50
N TYR A 203 -13.69 0.36 -1.79
CA TYR A 203 -13.91 1.79 -1.99
C TYR A 203 -12.63 2.62 -1.82
N ALA A 204 -12.68 3.85 -2.33
CA ALA A 204 -11.66 4.85 -2.09
C ALA A 204 -12.29 6.16 -1.64
N ASP A 205 -11.77 6.73 -0.56
CA ASP A 205 -12.07 8.07 -0.08
C ASP A 205 -10.76 8.87 -0.05
N CYS A 206 -10.36 9.35 -1.23
CA CYS A 206 -9.04 9.89 -1.45
C CYS A 206 -9.08 11.29 -2.04
N TYR A 207 -8.08 12.12 -1.66
CA TYR A 207 -7.73 13.32 -2.41
C TYR A 207 -6.68 12.94 -3.46
N LEU A 208 -6.99 13.18 -4.73
CA LEU A 208 -6.19 12.73 -5.85
C LEU A 208 -5.66 13.92 -6.62
N TYR A 209 -4.34 13.99 -6.77
CA TYR A 209 -3.64 14.98 -7.57
C TYR A 209 -2.78 14.27 -8.61
N ALA A 210 -2.83 14.73 -9.86
CA ALA A 210 -1.92 14.28 -10.90
C ALA A 210 -1.77 15.35 -11.99
N SER A 211 -0.57 15.44 -12.61
CA SER A 211 -0.36 16.28 -13.78
C SER A 211 -1.01 15.71 -15.06
N GLY A 212 -1.41 14.46 -15.04
CA GLY A 212 -2.08 13.79 -16.16
C GLY A 212 -3.52 13.41 -15.80
N THR A 213 -3.77 12.17 -15.40
CA THR A 213 -5.13 11.65 -15.20
C THR A 213 -5.36 11.21 -13.77
N THR A 214 -6.49 11.59 -13.21
CA THR A 214 -7.01 11.07 -11.94
C THR A 214 -8.23 10.19 -12.17
N GLY A 215 -8.42 9.19 -11.31
CA GLY A 215 -9.63 8.36 -11.33
C GLY A 215 -9.98 7.86 -9.93
N GLY A 216 -11.23 7.97 -9.54
CA GLY A 216 -11.69 7.68 -8.18
C GLY A 216 -11.26 6.31 -7.64
N LEU A 217 -11.29 5.26 -8.47
CA LEU A 217 -10.80 3.93 -8.13
C LEU A 217 -9.52 3.58 -8.90
N ILE A 218 -9.49 3.84 -10.20
CA ILE A 218 -8.38 3.49 -11.11
C ILE A 218 -7.99 4.76 -11.87
N GLY A 219 -6.74 5.20 -11.74
CA GLY A 219 -6.26 6.45 -12.33
C GLY A 219 -6.19 6.40 -13.84
N SER A 220 -5.62 5.34 -14.40
CA SER A 220 -5.55 5.14 -15.85
C SER A 220 -5.44 3.67 -16.21
N CYS A 221 -5.92 3.34 -17.42
CA CYS A 221 -5.75 2.02 -18.01
C CYS A 221 -5.29 2.16 -19.45
N ILE A 222 -4.14 1.58 -19.80
CA ILE A 222 -3.65 1.53 -21.18
C ILE A 222 -3.50 0.08 -21.62
N GLY A 223 -4.22 -0.26 -22.68
CA GLY A 223 -4.30 -1.61 -23.22
C GLY A 223 -5.73 -2.11 -23.25
N THR A 224 -5.90 -3.43 -23.33
CA THR A 224 -7.20 -4.10 -23.42
C THR A 224 -7.49 -4.88 -22.13
N ALA A 225 -7.44 -4.19 -20.99
CA ALA A 225 -7.77 -4.83 -19.72
C ALA A 225 -9.28 -5.09 -19.61
N ASP A 226 -9.63 -6.27 -19.12
CA ASP A 226 -11.00 -6.62 -18.71
C ASP A 226 -11.19 -6.21 -17.25
N ILE A 227 -11.91 -5.11 -17.03
CA ILE A 227 -12.08 -4.52 -15.70
C ILE A 227 -13.53 -4.71 -15.26
N THR A 228 -13.72 -5.46 -14.19
CA THR A 228 -15.02 -5.62 -13.52
C THR A 228 -15.01 -4.92 -12.17
N LEU A 229 -15.90 -3.95 -11.99
CA LEU A 229 -16.16 -3.27 -10.72
C LEU A 229 -17.54 -3.68 -10.20
N ARG A 230 -17.61 -4.21 -8.99
CA ARG A 230 -18.85 -4.66 -8.37
C ARG A 230 -18.97 -4.13 -6.95
N ASP A 231 -20.09 -3.49 -6.64
CA ASP A 231 -20.39 -2.95 -5.32
C ASP A 231 -19.24 -2.08 -4.79
N CYS A 232 -18.71 -1.22 -5.66
CA CYS A 232 -17.61 -0.31 -5.38
C CYS A 232 -18.09 1.14 -5.44
N TYR A 233 -17.48 1.98 -4.63
CA TYR A 233 -17.72 3.42 -4.68
C TYR A 233 -16.46 4.23 -4.45
N THR A 234 -16.52 5.50 -4.79
CA THR A 234 -15.47 6.47 -4.51
C THR A 234 -16.07 7.72 -3.90
N ALA A 235 -15.35 8.32 -2.97
CA ALA A 235 -15.57 9.64 -2.40
C ALA A 235 -14.25 10.41 -2.44
N GLY A 236 -14.26 11.65 -1.95
CA GLY A 236 -13.08 12.50 -1.91
C GLY A 236 -13.02 13.47 -3.09
N PHE A 237 -11.84 14.03 -3.32
CA PHE A 237 -11.62 15.11 -4.27
C PHE A 237 -10.61 14.68 -5.35
N GLN A 238 -10.81 15.16 -6.57
CA GLN A 238 -9.91 14.86 -7.70
C GLN A 238 -9.51 16.17 -8.37
N GLU A 239 -8.21 16.35 -8.55
CA GLU A 239 -7.65 17.47 -9.29
C GLU A 239 -6.60 16.96 -10.27
N ALA A 240 -6.75 17.34 -11.53
CA ALA A 240 -5.73 17.17 -12.55
C ALA A 240 -5.28 18.57 -12.98
N ASP A 241 -3.98 18.79 -13.07
CA ASP A 241 -3.45 20.02 -13.64
C ASP A 241 -3.80 20.06 -15.14
N VAL A 242 -4.44 21.14 -15.57
CA VAL A 242 -4.85 21.37 -16.97
C VAL A 242 -3.76 22.16 -17.69
#